data_e4e14f9da7e91922684d4b979b992743
#
_entry.id   e4e14f9da7e91922684d4b979b992743
#
_cell.length_a   1.000
_cell.length_b   1.000
_cell.length_c   1.000
_cell.angle_alpha   90.00
_cell.angle_beta   90.00
_cell.angle_gamma   90.00
#
_symmetry.space_group_name_H-M   'P 1'
#
loop_
_entity.id
_entity.type
_entity.pdbx_description
1 polymer ?
#
loop_
_entity_poly.entity_id
_entity_poly.type
_entity_poly.pdbx_seq_one_letter_code
_entity_poly.pdbx_strand_id
1 'polypeptide(L)'
;GIPARQVYTPRWAHTDDNHAWVEAWVDGKWYFLGACEPEPVLNLGWFNAPASRGMLMHTKVFGRYNGPEEKMVETPRFTEINVIDNYTTSAKAEVTVVDANNQPVADARVEFKVYNYAEFYTVADKRTDAQGKTFLSAGKGDMLVWASKDGKFGYGKVSFGKDTNVTIALDKVAGEKYAVEFDIVPPPENVNLPEVTPAQREENNRRMAQEDSIRNAYVATFVTEAQGQEFAKKLGLDEKQVTKLLIASRGNHATLTSYLTAACTSDEAKAGAVDLLERISAKDLRDVSLDVLTDHFNNSILTEANKKDFSQYVRNPRVANEMITPYKAFFQQAISKEDAEAYRNDPYKMVEWVKANITIDPNCNLQSAPIFPASVWKTRVADVHSRNIFFVSMARALGIPARIDEVTGKVQLMKDGNASDIDFEATEQVTAPTGKLVLAYTPIKSLSDPKYYSHFTISKIEDARIKLLSYDESDVDMGGGATWNNMFRKGVTMDEGNYVMVSGTRLASGSVLAELSFFSIEKDKTTNIDLIMRESKDDIQVIGNFNSESLYKPLEGGDPVSVLSTTGRGYYIIAVLGVG
;
A
#
# COMPACT_ATOMS: atom_id res chain seq x y z
N GLY A 1 24.01 18.72 15.81
CA GLY A 1 23.22 17.52 15.51
C GLY A 1 24.11 16.36 15.07
N ILE A 2 23.60 15.14 15.19
CA ILE A 2 24.28 13.95 14.68
C ILE A 2 23.79 13.74 13.23
N PRO A 3 24.67 13.51 12.23
CA PRO A 3 24.21 13.13 10.90
C PRO A 3 23.42 11.82 10.97
N ALA A 4 22.24 11.81 10.40
CA ALA A 4 21.37 10.65 10.41
C ALA A 4 20.67 10.51 9.05
N ARG A 5 20.27 9.27 8.70
CA ARG A 5 19.51 8.97 7.52
C ARG A 5 18.48 7.90 7.79
N GLN A 6 17.37 7.92 7.06
CA GLN A 6 16.40 6.86 7.05
C GLN A 6 16.85 5.76 6.09
N VAL A 7 16.82 4.53 6.58
CA VAL A 7 17.03 3.33 5.76
C VAL A 7 15.72 2.55 5.71
N TYR A 8 15.44 1.93 4.58
CA TYR A 8 14.27 1.09 4.42
C TYR A 8 14.54 -0.10 3.52
N THR A 9 13.90 -1.22 3.83
CA THR A 9 13.71 -2.32 2.90
C THR A 9 12.34 -2.19 2.28
N PRO A 10 12.23 -2.15 0.94
CA PRO A 10 10.93 -2.00 0.29
C PRO A 10 10.02 -3.19 0.55
N ARG A 11 10.60 -4.40 0.65
CA ARG A 11 9.90 -5.65 0.99
C ARG A 11 10.89 -6.66 1.58
N TRP A 12 10.45 -7.40 2.60
CA TRP A 12 11.17 -8.57 3.09
C TRP A 12 11.04 -9.75 2.10
N ALA A 13 12.08 -10.56 1.96
CA ALA A 13 12.05 -11.76 1.12
C ALA A 13 11.54 -12.98 1.88
N HIS A 14 11.84 -13.08 3.18
CA HIS A 14 11.55 -14.25 4.01
C HIS A 14 10.19 -14.19 4.72
N THR A 15 9.55 -13.04 4.75
CA THR A 15 8.22 -12.80 5.33
C THR A 15 7.53 -11.68 4.56
N ASP A 16 6.25 -11.50 4.78
CA ASP A 16 5.52 -10.37 4.21
C ASP A 16 5.88 -9.08 4.94
N ASP A 17 5.45 -7.91 4.38
CA ASP A 17 5.70 -6.59 4.93
C ASP A 17 7.04 -5.95 4.51
N ASN A 18 7.28 -4.76 5.03
CA ASN A 18 8.47 -3.93 4.84
C ASN A 18 8.93 -3.35 6.18
N HIS A 19 10.02 -2.62 6.19
CA HIS A 19 10.44 -1.90 7.39
C HIS A 19 11.32 -0.69 7.06
N ALA A 20 11.32 0.29 7.97
CA ALA A 20 12.18 1.46 7.91
C ALA A 20 12.74 1.76 9.30
N TRP A 21 13.98 2.24 9.34
CA TRP A 21 14.70 2.59 10.56
C TRP A 21 15.66 3.73 10.33
N VAL A 22 16.49 4.03 11.30
CA VAL A 22 17.46 5.13 11.26
C VAL A 22 18.89 4.59 11.27
N GLU A 23 19.78 5.19 10.50
CA GLU A 23 21.22 5.11 10.69
C GLU A 23 21.77 6.47 11.17
N ALA A 24 22.67 6.43 12.12
CA ALA A 24 23.41 7.58 12.61
C ALA A 24 24.91 7.44 12.32
N TRP A 25 25.55 8.55 11.94
CA TRP A 25 26.98 8.60 11.68
C TRP A 25 27.74 8.89 12.98
N VAL A 26 28.52 7.94 13.45
CA VAL A 26 29.30 8.03 14.68
C VAL A 26 30.72 7.54 14.41
N ASP A 27 31.72 8.33 14.74
CA ASP A 27 33.15 7.98 14.64
C ASP A 27 33.57 7.37 13.30
N GLY A 28 33.07 7.97 12.20
CA GLY A 28 33.44 7.55 10.84
C GLY A 28 32.68 6.34 10.29
N LYS A 29 31.60 5.91 10.96
CA LYS A 29 30.77 4.76 10.55
C LYS A 29 29.29 5.05 10.68
N TRP A 30 28.48 4.37 9.87
CA TRP A 30 27.04 4.29 10.02
C TRP A 30 26.67 3.16 10.98
N TYR A 31 25.82 3.48 11.94
CA TYR A 31 25.24 2.54 12.89
C TYR A 31 23.73 2.64 12.83
N PHE A 32 23.03 1.54 12.85
CA PHE A 32 21.58 1.55 12.85
C PHE A 32 20.99 1.47 14.26
N LEU A 33 19.76 1.95 14.38
CA LEU A 33 18.93 1.90 15.57
C LEU A 33 17.45 1.94 15.14
N GLY A 34 16.57 1.44 15.99
CA GLY A 34 15.13 1.57 15.81
C GLY A 34 14.69 3.04 15.88
N ALA A 35 13.56 3.36 15.26
CA ALA A 35 13.03 4.72 15.27
C ALA A 35 12.07 4.98 16.44
N CYS A 36 11.54 3.94 17.05
CA CYS A 36 10.41 4.01 17.98
C CYS A 36 10.73 3.52 19.39
N GLU A 37 11.80 2.75 19.58
CA GLU A 37 12.11 2.09 20.85
C GLU A 37 13.58 2.34 21.21
N PRO A 38 13.90 2.63 22.50
CA PRO A 38 15.27 2.73 22.92
C PRO A 38 15.94 1.35 22.91
N GLU A 39 17.15 1.29 22.37
CA GLU A 39 17.98 0.09 22.39
C GLU A 39 19.18 0.28 23.28
N PRO A 40 19.71 -0.81 23.89
CA PRO A 40 20.83 -0.71 24.83
C PRO A 40 22.13 -0.29 24.16
N VAL A 41 22.32 -0.60 22.88
CA VAL A 41 23.51 -0.27 22.08
C VAL A 41 23.11 -0.05 20.61
N LEU A 42 23.96 0.63 19.85
CA LEU A 42 23.81 0.77 18.40
C LEU A 42 23.99 -0.58 17.69
N ASN A 43 23.44 -0.71 16.50
CA ASN A 43 23.36 -1.96 15.70
C ASN A 43 22.57 -3.09 16.40
N LEU A 44 21.71 -2.74 17.32
CA LEU A 44 20.78 -3.65 17.94
C LEU A 44 19.37 -3.12 17.76
N GLY A 45 18.48 -3.97 17.28
CA GLY A 45 17.07 -3.72 17.12
C GLY A 45 16.34 -5.05 16.96
N TRP A 46 15.04 -5.09 17.20
CA TRP A 46 14.23 -6.30 17.02
C TRP A 46 14.34 -6.87 15.59
N PHE A 47 14.65 -6.01 14.62
CA PHE A 47 14.75 -6.35 13.21
C PHE A 47 16.14 -6.86 12.76
N ASN A 48 17.09 -7.12 13.66
CA ASN A 48 18.42 -7.63 13.30
C ASN A 48 18.34 -8.91 12.46
N ALA A 49 17.53 -9.89 12.90
CA ALA A 49 17.37 -11.14 12.17
C ALA A 49 16.73 -10.92 10.78
N PRO A 50 15.57 -10.23 10.66
CA PRO A 50 15.02 -9.84 9.37
C PRO A 50 16.00 -9.08 8.47
N ALA A 51 16.75 -8.11 9.01
CA ALA A 51 17.70 -7.31 8.24
C ALA A 51 18.84 -8.15 7.67
N SER A 52 19.34 -9.16 8.42
CA SER A 52 20.37 -10.08 7.92
C SER A 52 19.90 -10.94 6.74
N ARG A 53 18.59 -11.05 6.53
CA ARG A 53 17.91 -11.76 5.43
C ARG A 53 17.34 -10.82 4.36
N GLY A 54 17.74 -9.53 4.37
CA GLY A 54 17.30 -8.55 3.39
C GLY A 54 17.84 -8.84 1.99
N MET A 55 17.04 -8.56 0.97
CA MET A 55 17.49 -8.55 -0.42
C MET A 55 18.03 -7.18 -0.80
N LEU A 56 17.41 -6.10 -0.32
CA LEU A 56 17.78 -4.74 -0.67
C LEU A 56 17.46 -3.79 0.48
N MET A 57 18.42 -2.89 0.77
CA MET A 57 18.27 -1.78 1.71
C MET A 57 18.62 -0.48 1.00
N HIS A 58 17.74 0.50 1.09
CA HIS A 58 17.93 1.79 0.45
C HIS A 58 18.04 2.91 1.47
N THR A 59 18.73 3.97 1.06
CA THR A 59 18.64 5.28 1.70
C THR A 59 18.69 6.39 0.66
N LYS A 60 18.12 7.55 0.98
CA LYS A 60 18.16 8.73 0.12
C LYS A 60 19.20 9.72 0.62
N VAL A 61 20.06 10.16 -0.27
CA VAL A 61 20.99 11.26 -0.06
C VAL A 61 20.46 12.47 -0.83
N PHE A 62 20.17 13.56 -0.14
CA PHE A 62 19.68 14.79 -0.75
C PHE A 62 20.85 15.56 -1.39
N GLY A 63 20.87 15.63 -2.71
CA GLY A 63 21.93 16.22 -3.51
C GLY A 63 22.69 15.18 -4.34
N ARG A 64 23.87 15.56 -4.83
CA ARG A 64 24.75 14.66 -5.59
C ARG A 64 25.48 13.71 -4.66
N TYR A 65 25.52 12.45 -5.05
CA TYR A 65 26.24 11.41 -4.34
C TYR A 65 27.44 10.93 -5.16
N ASN A 66 28.63 10.91 -4.55
CA ASN A 66 29.90 10.48 -5.17
C ASN A 66 30.59 9.37 -4.32
N GLY A 67 29.85 8.72 -3.42
CA GLY A 67 30.38 7.61 -2.63
C GLY A 67 30.43 6.30 -3.41
N PRO A 68 30.92 5.22 -2.76
CA PRO A 68 31.16 3.94 -3.40
C PRO A 68 29.90 3.06 -3.59
N GLU A 69 28.79 3.39 -2.88
CA GLU A 69 27.58 2.59 -2.90
C GLU A 69 26.88 2.63 -4.26
N GLU A 70 26.25 1.55 -4.63
CA GLU A 70 25.49 1.43 -5.87
C GLU A 70 24.32 2.44 -5.89
N LYS A 71 24.27 3.27 -6.92
CA LYS A 71 23.15 4.19 -7.14
C LYS A 71 21.97 3.41 -7.72
N MET A 72 20.83 3.46 -7.02
CA MET A 72 19.58 2.85 -7.47
C MET A 72 18.78 3.81 -8.33
N VAL A 73 18.67 5.07 -7.89
CA VAL A 73 17.99 6.16 -8.58
C VAL A 73 18.84 7.41 -8.43
N GLU A 74 18.99 8.18 -9.49
CA GLU A 74 19.63 9.50 -9.47
C GLU A 74 18.71 10.54 -10.07
N THR A 75 18.39 11.57 -9.30
CA THR A 75 17.52 12.67 -9.68
C THR A 75 18.22 14.01 -9.44
N PRO A 76 17.71 15.12 -9.95
CA PRO A 76 18.27 16.44 -9.64
C PRO A 76 18.23 16.82 -8.15
N ARG A 77 17.38 16.13 -7.33
CA ARG A 77 17.13 16.48 -5.93
C ARG A 77 17.71 15.49 -4.94
N PHE A 78 17.80 14.22 -5.29
CA PHE A 78 18.35 13.18 -4.44
C PHE A 78 18.95 12.04 -5.26
N THR A 79 19.82 11.29 -4.62
CA THR A 79 20.30 9.98 -5.08
C THR A 79 19.85 8.93 -4.09
N GLU A 80 19.21 7.86 -4.57
CA GLU A 80 18.89 6.69 -3.77
C GLU A 80 20.03 5.68 -3.93
N ILE A 81 20.60 5.24 -2.83
CA ILE A 81 21.76 4.34 -2.79
C ILE A 81 21.43 3.03 -2.09
N ASN A 82 22.09 1.98 -2.52
CA ASN A 82 22.01 0.65 -1.95
C ASN A 82 22.99 0.51 -0.79
N VAL A 83 22.48 0.22 0.40
CA VAL A 83 23.28 0.07 1.63
C VAL A 83 23.16 -1.33 2.23
N ILE A 84 22.81 -2.33 1.42
CA ILE A 84 22.61 -3.71 1.86
C ILE A 84 23.84 -4.29 2.57
N ASP A 85 25.06 -3.89 2.17
CA ASP A 85 26.31 -4.37 2.76
C ASP A 85 26.52 -3.97 4.21
N ASN A 86 25.74 -2.98 4.73
CA ASN A 86 25.75 -2.65 6.16
C ASN A 86 25.02 -3.72 7.01
N TYR A 87 24.23 -4.61 6.39
CA TYR A 87 23.33 -5.53 7.10
C TYR A 87 23.62 -6.99 6.80
N THR A 88 24.06 -7.30 5.59
CA THR A 88 24.36 -8.67 5.15
C THR A 88 25.38 -8.65 4.02
N THR A 89 25.99 -9.80 3.76
CA THR A 89 26.90 -9.95 2.60
C THR A 89 26.07 -9.98 1.32
N SER A 90 26.25 -9.00 0.45
CA SER A 90 25.61 -8.98 -0.87
C SER A 90 26.39 -9.78 -1.93
N ALA A 91 25.75 -9.98 -3.05
CA ALA A 91 26.36 -10.47 -4.28
C ALA A 91 25.83 -9.65 -5.47
N LYS A 92 26.70 -9.41 -6.44
CA LYS A 92 26.34 -8.73 -7.69
C LYS A 92 25.95 -9.77 -8.74
N ALA A 93 24.81 -9.53 -9.41
CA ALA A 93 24.41 -10.27 -10.60
C ALA A 93 24.15 -9.31 -11.76
N GLU A 94 24.63 -9.66 -12.94
CA GLU A 94 24.37 -8.94 -14.19
C GLU A 94 23.15 -9.57 -14.89
N VAL A 95 22.30 -8.73 -15.48
CA VAL A 95 21.19 -9.15 -16.33
C VAL A 95 21.47 -8.67 -17.74
N THR A 96 21.46 -9.58 -18.69
CA THR A 96 21.55 -9.29 -20.12
C THR A 96 20.18 -9.48 -20.75
N VAL A 97 19.64 -8.46 -21.38
CA VAL A 97 18.36 -8.51 -22.10
C VAL A 97 18.64 -8.64 -23.60
N VAL A 98 18.01 -9.62 -24.20
CA VAL A 98 18.12 -9.92 -25.64
C VAL A 98 16.74 -9.97 -26.29
N ASP A 99 16.69 -9.76 -27.60
CA ASP A 99 15.48 -10.00 -28.39
C ASP A 99 15.34 -11.50 -28.76
N ALA A 100 14.30 -11.85 -29.51
CA ALA A 100 14.05 -13.22 -29.97
C ALA A 100 15.18 -13.78 -30.89
N ASN A 101 16.07 -12.93 -31.42
CA ASN A 101 17.21 -13.31 -32.24
C ASN A 101 18.53 -13.28 -31.47
N ASN A 102 18.48 -13.26 -30.13
CA ASN A 102 19.62 -13.11 -29.22
C ASN A 102 20.46 -11.85 -29.44
N GLN A 103 19.85 -10.77 -30.00
CA GLN A 103 20.53 -9.47 -30.09
C GLN A 103 20.31 -8.66 -28.82
N PRO A 104 21.35 -7.99 -28.30
CA PRO A 104 21.22 -7.14 -27.13
C PRO A 104 20.16 -6.04 -27.31
N VAL A 105 19.34 -5.82 -26.27
CA VAL A 105 18.30 -4.78 -26.26
C VAL A 105 18.71 -3.67 -25.33
N ALA A 106 19.10 -2.54 -25.92
CA ALA A 106 19.41 -1.31 -25.17
C ALA A 106 18.14 -0.64 -24.64
N ASP A 107 18.23 0.08 -23.51
CA ASP A 107 17.15 0.81 -22.88
C ASP A 107 15.88 -0.05 -22.59
N ALA A 108 16.05 -1.34 -22.40
CA ALA A 108 15.00 -2.19 -21.86
C ALA A 108 14.81 -1.91 -20.38
N ARG A 109 13.57 -1.86 -19.94
CA ARG A 109 13.26 -1.80 -18.51
C ARG A 109 13.48 -3.15 -17.86
N VAL A 110 14.16 -3.17 -16.74
CA VAL A 110 14.46 -4.37 -15.95
C VAL A 110 14.02 -4.16 -14.52
N GLU A 111 12.99 -4.88 -14.12
CA GLU A 111 12.42 -4.85 -12.79
C GLU A 111 12.91 -6.06 -12.00
N PHE A 112 13.58 -5.81 -10.88
CA PHE A 112 13.98 -6.84 -9.92
C PHE A 112 12.87 -6.94 -8.86
N LYS A 113 12.32 -8.14 -8.69
CA LYS A 113 11.09 -8.34 -7.91
C LYS A 113 11.30 -9.36 -6.79
N VAL A 114 10.85 -9.01 -5.60
CA VAL A 114 10.80 -9.88 -4.42
C VAL A 114 9.38 -10.40 -4.23
N TYR A 115 9.23 -11.69 -3.92
CA TYR A 115 7.92 -12.22 -3.54
C TYR A 115 7.52 -11.72 -2.15
N ASN A 116 6.36 -11.07 -2.08
CA ASN A 116 5.82 -10.52 -0.84
C ASN A 116 4.32 -10.28 -1.01
N TYR A 117 3.48 -10.72 -0.07
CA TYR A 117 2.02 -10.69 -0.19
C TYR A 117 1.48 -11.32 -1.49
N ALA A 118 1.92 -12.50 -1.82
CA ALA A 118 1.57 -13.19 -3.07
C ALA A 118 1.72 -12.32 -4.33
N GLU A 119 2.65 -11.39 -4.31
CA GLU A 119 3.01 -10.51 -5.41
C GLU A 119 4.53 -10.59 -5.65
N PHE A 120 4.95 -10.50 -6.89
CA PHE A 120 6.33 -10.17 -7.22
C PHE A 120 6.48 -8.65 -7.26
N TYR A 121 6.76 -8.07 -6.09
CA TYR A 121 6.89 -6.63 -5.90
C TYR A 121 8.23 -6.10 -6.44
N THR A 122 8.20 -5.03 -7.24
CA THR A 122 9.41 -4.40 -7.80
C THR A 122 10.17 -3.64 -6.71
N VAL A 123 11.37 -4.11 -6.38
CA VAL A 123 12.26 -3.46 -5.40
C VAL A 123 13.35 -2.62 -6.07
N ALA A 124 13.67 -2.90 -7.34
CA ALA A 124 14.59 -2.11 -8.15
C ALA A 124 14.12 -2.06 -9.60
N ASP A 125 14.20 -0.89 -10.22
CA ASP A 125 13.80 -0.62 -11.60
C ASP A 125 14.97 0.04 -12.32
N LYS A 126 15.53 -0.66 -13.29
CA LYS A 126 16.73 -0.25 -13.99
C LYS A 126 16.53 -0.28 -15.51
N ARG A 127 17.48 0.29 -16.23
CA ARG A 127 17.53 0.26 -17.68
C ARG A 127 18.79 -0.45 -18.14
N THR A 128 18.71 -1.14 -19.26
CA THR A 128 19.88 -1.74 -19.91
C THR A 128 20.70 -0.68 -20.65
N ASP A 129 22.01 -0.87 -20.66
CA ASP A 129 22.95 -0.09 -21.45
C ASP A 129 22.91 -0.45 -22.96
N ALA A 130 23.83 0.12 -23.74
CA ALA A 130 23.93 -0.12 -25.18
C ALA A 130 24.27 -1.59 -25.53
N GLN A 131 24.79 -2.35 -24.59
CA GLN A 131 25.10 -3.79 -24.70
C GLN A 131 23.97 -4.68 -24.17
N GLY A 132 22.81 -4.09 -23.85
CA GLY A 132 21.68 -4.82 -23.30
C GLY A 132 21.85 -5.26 -21.85
N LYS A 133 22.75 -4.63 -21.09
CA LYS A 133 23.14 -5.05 -19.75
C LYS A 133 22.72 -4.09 -18.65
N THR A 134 22.38 -4.65 -17.51
CA THR A 134 22.25 -3.94 -16.24
C THR A 134 22.67 -4.86 -15.10
N PHE A 135 22.71 -4.38 -13.86
CA PHE A 135 23.07 -5.19 -12.71
C PHE A 135 22.37 -4.72 -11.43
N LEU A 136 22.38 -5.59 -10.44
CA LEU A 136 22.00 -5.28 -9.08
C LEU A 136 22.94 -5.99 -8.10
N SER A 137 23.26 -5.34 -6.97
CA SER A 137 23.86 -5.97 -5.80
C SER A 137 22.76 -6.21 -4.77
N ALA A 138 22.60 -7.44 -4.30
CA ALA A 138 21.51 -7.82 -3.40
C ALA A 138 21.96 -8.90 -2.40
N GLY A 139 21.17 -9.11 -1.35
CA GLY A 139 21.36 -10.24 -0.45
C GLY A 139 21.32 -11.58 -1.19
N LYS A 140 21.99 -12.60 -0.65
CA LYS A 140 22.19 -13.91 -1.32
C LYS A 140 20.92 -14.77 -1.30
N GLY A 141 19.90 -14.34 -2.01
CA GLY A 141 18.62 -15.02 -2.21
C GLY A 141 18.13 -14.89 -3.64
N ASP A 142 16.89 -15.27 -3.88
CA ASP A 142 16.29 -15.31 -5.20
C ASP A 142 15.38 -14.08 -5.45
N MET A 143 15.43 -13.54 -6.66
CA MET A 143 14.47 -12.58 -7.20
C MET A 143 13.92 -13.06 -8.53
N LEU A 144 12.70 -12.65 -8.85
CA LEU A 144 12.20 -12.66 -10.23
C LEU A 144 12.71 -11.41 -10.93
N VAL A 145 13.24 -11.55 -12.14
CA VAL A 145 13.58 -10.45 -13.03
C VAL A 145 12.54 -10.40 -14.13
N TRP A 146 11.94 -9.22 -14.34
CA TRP A 146 11.00 -8.96 -15.42
C TRP A 146 11.58 -7.87 -16.32
N ALA A 147 11.84 -8.21 -17.58
CA ALA A 147 12.31 -7.24 -18.57
C ALA A 147 11.20 -6.92 -19.57
N SER A 148 11.12 -5.67 -20.00
CA SER A 148 10.11 -5.23 -20.97
C SER A 148 10.61 -4.11 -21.88
N LYS A 149 10.16 -4.14 -23.14
CA LYS A 149 10.33 -3.05 -24.11
C LYS A 149 9.38 -3.24 -25.29
N ASP A 150 8.78 -2.14 -25.76
CA ASP A 150 7.97 -2.08 -26.97
C ASP A 150 6.87 -3.17 -27.03
N GLY A 151 6.13 -3.36 -25.93
CA GLY A 151 5.05 -4.32 -25.81
C GLY A 151 5.48 -5.78 -25.65
N LYS A 152 6.79 -6.08 -25.67
CA LYS A 152 7.35 -7.41 -25.43
C LYS A 152 7.93 -7.51 -24.03
N PHE A 153 7.90 -8.69 -23.46
CA PHE A 153 8.49 -8.97 -22.15
C PHE A 153 9.18 -10.33 -22.11
N GLY A 154 9.95 -10.51 -21.08
CA GLY A 154 10.53 -11.77 -20.68
C GLY A 154 10.81 -11.75 -19.19
N TYR A 155 10.97 -12.91 -18.59
CA TYR A 155 11.24 -13.01 -17.16
C TYR A 155 12.07 -14.26 -16.85
N GLY A 156 12.71 -14.24 -15.69
CA GLY A 156 13.48 -15.37 -15.19
C GLY A 156 13.85 -15.16 -13.74
N LYS A 157 14.30 -16.22 -13.09
CA LYS A 157 14.82 -16.16 -11.72
C LYS A 157 16.32 -15.84 -11.75
N VAL A 158 16.76 -14.99 -10.83
CA VAL A 158 18.16 -14.77 -10.50
C VAL A 158 18.42 -15.18 -9.06
N SER A 159 19.41 -16.00 -8.82
CA SER A 159 19.86 -16.44 -7.50
C SER A 159 21.18 -15.73 -7.14
N PHE A 160 21.09 -14.63 -6.39
CA PHE A 160 22.25 -13.85 -6.00
C PHE A 160 23.22 -14.67 -5.16
N GLY A 161 24.50 -14.60 -5.50
CA GLY A 161 25.54 -15.42 -4.90
C GLY A 161 25.77 -16.78 -5.57
N LYS A 162 24.87 -17.19 -6.49
CA LYS A 162 25.05 -18.36 -7.35
C LYS A 162 25.19 -17.92 -8.80
N ASP A 163 24.29 -17.08 -9.28
CA ASP A 163 24.30 -16.54 -10.63
C ASP A 163 25.13 -15.26 -10.68
N THR A 164 26.05 -15.17 -11.63
CA THR A 164 26.83 -13.96 -11.91
C THR A 164 26.25 -13.18 -13.11
N ASN A 165 25.58 -13.88 -14.02
CA ASN A 165 24.88 -13.32 -15.18
C ASN A 165 23.64 -14.16 -15.48
N VAL A 166 22.53 -13.47 -15.82
CA VAL A 166 21.28 -14.09 -16.27
C VAL A 166 20.85 -13.42 -17.55
N THR A 167 20.48 -14.20 -18.56
CA THR A 167 19.95 -13.68 -19.83
C THR A 167 18.44 -13.77 -19.84
N ILE A 168 17.77 -12.65 -20.15
CA ILE A 168 16.32 -12.55 -20.31
C ILE A 168 16.01 -12.22 -21.77
N ALA A 169 15.27 -13.10 -22.44
CA ALA A 169 14.82 -12.88 -23.80
C ALA A 169 13.45 -12.18 -23.81
N LEU A 170 13.30 -11.12 -24.58
CA LEU A 170 12.00 -10.47 -24.85
C LEU A 170 11.27 -11.23 -25.95
N ASP A 171 10.86 -12.44 -25.64
CA ASP A 171 10.23 -13.38 -26.56
C ASP A 171 8.73 -13.58 -26.33
N LYS A 172 8.18 -12.91 -25.31
CA LYS A 172 6.77 -13.05 -24.93
C LYS A 172 5.97 -11.79 -25.24
N VAL A 173 4.70 -12.01 -25.60
CA VAL A 173 3.66 -10.99 -25.70
C VAL A 173 2.49 -11.38 -24.80
N ALA A 174 1.73 -10.40 -24.32
CA ALA A 174 0.55 -10.70 -23.55
C ALA A 174 -0.54 -11.35 -24.42
N GLY A 175 -1.34 -12.26 -23.84
CA GLY A 175 -2.46 -12.93 -24.51
C GLY A 175 -2.36 -14.45 -24.59
N GLU A 176 -1.21 -15.02 -24.32
CA GLU A 176 -1.07 -16.48 -24.24
C GLU A 176 -1.51 -17.01 -22.86
N LYS A 177 -2.18 -18.18 -22.85
CA LYS A 177 -2.57 -18.87 -21.61
C LYS A 177 -1.58 -19.95 -21.27
N TYR A 178 -0.86 -19.77 -20.18
CA TYR A 178 0.09 -20.76 -19.62
C TYR A 178 0.36 -20.47 -18.14
N ALA A 179 1.00 -21.42 -17.47
CA ALA A 179 1.48 -21.23 -16.10
C ALA A 179 2.96 -21.61 -15.99
N VAL A 180 3.65 -21.00 -15.03
CA VAL A 180 5.05 -21.28 -14.72
C VAL A 180 5.28 -21.25 -13.22
N GLU A 181 6.07 -22.19 -12.71
CA GLU A 181 6.36 -22.32 -11.29
C GLU A 181 7.76 -21.77 -10.97
N PHE A 182 7.88 -21.18 -9.79
CA PHE A 182 9.13 -20.73 -9.22
C PHE A 182 9.26 -21.15 -7.75
N ASP A 183 10.38 -21.75 -7.40
CA ASP A 183 10.81 -21.90 -6.02
C ASP A 183 11.72 -20.73 -5.70
N ILE A 184 11.32 -19.90 -4.76
CA ILE A 184 12.00 -18.67 -4.35
C ILE A 184 12.62 -18.88 -2.97
N VAL A 185 13.92 -18.75 -2.87
CA VAL A 185 14.67 -18.93 -1.62
C VAL A 185 15.19 -17.59 -1.14
N PRO A 186 14.80 -17.14 0.07
CA PRO A 186 15.32 -15.90 0.64
C PRO A 186 16.76 -16.08 1.11
N PRO A 187 17.50 -14.97 1.39
CA PRO A 187 18.81 -15.08 2.01
C PRO A 187 18.73 -15.86 3.34
N PRO A 188 19.77 -16.64 3.67
CA PRO A 188 19.87 -17.30 4.96
C PRO A 188 20.00 -16.26 6.07
N GLU A 189 19.54 -16.61 7.27
CA GLU A 189 19.76 -15.78 8.45
C GLU A 189 21.26 -15.76 8.81
N ASN A 190 21.80 -14.57 9.02
CA ASN A 190 23.19 -14.34 9.41
C ASN A 190 23.27 -13.19 10.42
N VAL A 191 22.71 -13.42 11.59
CA VAL A 191 22.65 -12.42 12.66
C VAL A 191 23.98 -12.34 13.38
N ASN A 192 24.55 -11.14 13.46
CA ASN A 192 25.66 -10.81 14.35
C ASN A 192 25.17 -9.74 15.33
N LEU A 193 24.89 -10.15 16.57
CA LEU A 193 24.40 -9.23 17.61
C LEU A 193 25.58 -8.60 18.37
N PRO A 194 25.53 -7.30 18.63
CA PRO A 194 26.53 -6.66 19.50
C PRO A 194 26.39 -7.15 20.94
N GLU A 195 27.50 -7.16 21.66
CA GLU A 195 27.49 -7.46 23.10
C GLU A 195 26.78 -6.34 23.88
N VAL A 196 25.98 -6.73 24.86
CA VAL A 196 25.25 -5.82 25.75
C VAL A 196 25.63 -6.11 27.18
N THR A 197 26.26 -5.13 27.83
CA THR A 197 26.61 -5.24 29.24
C THR A 197 25.37 -5.15 30.14
N PRO A 198 25.42 -5.72 31.38
CA PRO A 198 24.32 -5.57 32.34
C PRO A 198 23.93 -4.12 32.60
N ALA A 199 24.90 -3.21 32.71
CA ALA A 199 24.64 -1.78 32.92
C ALA A 199 23.91 -1.11 31.75
N GLN A 200 24.28 -1.45 30.52
CA GLN A 200 23.56 -0.96 29.31
C GLN A 200 22.15 -1.47 29.28
N ARG A 201 21.92 -2.74 29.65
CA ARG A 201 20.58 -3.34 29.72
C ARG A 201 19.72 -2.66 30.79
N GLU A 202 20.28 -2.42 31.97
CA GLU A 202 19.57 -1.74 33.05
C GLU A 202 19.19 -0.30 32.65
N GLU A 203 20.10 0.44 32.04
CA GLU A 203 19.83 1.80 31.56
C GLU A 203 18.74 1.77 30.45
N ASN A 204 18.76 0.79 29.55
CA ASN A 204 17.73 0.63 28.56
C ASN A 204 16.36 0.35 29.18
N ASN A 205 16.29 -0.55 30.15
CA ASN A 205 15.06 -0.84 30.88
C ASN A 205 14.49 0.41 31.57
N ARG A 206 15.37 1.26 32.13
CA ARG A 206 14.96 2.55 32.70
C ARG A 206 14.37 3.48 31.65
N ARG A 207 14.97 3.56 30.46
CA ARG A 207 14.44 4.36 29.33
C ARG A 207 13.10 3.81 28.84
N MET A 208 12.97 2.50 28.70
CA MET A 208 11.72 1.84 28.34
C MET A 208 10.60 2.17 29.34
N ALA A 209 10.87 2.06 30.64
CA ALA A 209 9.89 2.40 31.68
C ALA A 209 9.49 3.88 31.63
N GLN A 210 10.43 4.80 31.31
CA GLN A 210 10.12 6.21 31.12
C GLN A 210 9.22 6.44 29.89
N GLU A 211 9.52 5.78 28.78
CA GLU A 211 8.73 5.86 27.56
C GLU A 211 7.31 5.30 27.77
N ASP A 212 7.19 4.15 28.43
CA ASP A 212 5.90 3.57 28.80
C ASP A 212 5.08 4.50 29.68
N SER A 213 5.73 5.20 30.63
CA SER A 213 5.04 6.20 31.46
C SER A 213 4.47 7.35 30.64
N ILE A 214 5.24 7.86 29.65
CA ILE A 214 4.77 8.92 28.75
C ILE A 214 3.63 8.42 27.87
N ARG A 215 3.76 7.22 27.31
CA ARG A 215 2.74 6.58 26.49
C ARG A 215 1.44 6.35 27.26
N ASN A 216 1.54 5.81 28.45
CA ASN A 216 0.39 5.54 29.32
C ASN A 216 -0.31 6.82 29.75
N ALA A 217 0.44 7.89 30.06
CA ALA A 217 -0.14 9.21 30.34
C ALA A 217 -0.92 9.77 29.13
N TYR A 218 -0.41 9.56 27.91
CA TYR A 218 -1.14 9.94 26.69
C TYR A 218 -2.39 9.08 26.46
N VAL A 219 -2.28 7.76 26.61
CA VAL A 219 -3.43 6.84 26.47
C VAL A 219 -4.52 7.14 27.50
N ALA A 220 -4.15 7.54 28.73
CA ALA A 220 -5.10 7.95 29.76
C ALA A 220 -5.95 9.18 29.38
N THR A 221 -5.56 9.93 28.34
CA THR A 221 -6.37 11.04 27.81
C THR A 221 -7.46 10.59 26.83
N PHE A 222 -7.47 9.32 26.39
CA PHE A 222 -8.43 8.81 25.42
C PHE A 222 -9.83 8.69 26.04
N VAL A 223 -10.84 8.79 25.20
CA VAL A 223 -12.24 8.67 25.63
C VAL A 223 -12.52 7.23 26.05
N THR A 224 -13.08 7.09 27.24
CA THR A 224 -13.62 5.82 27.74
C THR A 224 -15.01 5.55 27.14
N GLU A 225 -15.46 4.31 27.19
CA GLU A 225 -16.80 3.93 26.71
C GLU A 225 -17.90 4.75 27.39
N ALA A 226 -17.83 4.91 28.72
CA ALA A 226 -18.79 5.68 29.49
C ALA A 226 -18.84 7.16 29.07
N GLN A 227 -17.69 7.79 28.84
CA GLN A 227 -17.59 9.18 28.38
C GLN A 227 -18.15 9.35 26.96
N GLY A 228 -17.89 8.38 26.07
CA GLY A 228 -18.43 8.37 24.71
C GLY A 228 -19.94 8.26 24.69
N GLN A 229 -20.52 7.36 25.51
CA GLN A 229 -21.97 7.20 25.65
C GLN A 229 -22.63 8.46 26.24
N GLU A 230 -22.05 9.05 27.27
CA GLU A 230 -22.53 10.31 27.86
C GLU A 230 -22.55 11.45 26.85
N PHE A 231 -21.46 11.60 26.09
CA PHE A 231 -21.37 12.64 25.05
C PHE A 231 -22.44 12.42 23.95
N ALA A 232 -22.59 11.21 23.44
CA ALA A 232 -23.58 10.88 22.43
C ALA A 232 -25.00 11.15 22.91
N LYS A 233 -25.33 10.72 24.12
CA LYS A 233 -26.62 10.94 24.76
C LYS A 233 -26.93 12.44 24.92
N LYS A 234 -25.96 13.24 25.32
CA LYS A 234 -26.12 14.70 25.49
C LYS A 234 -26.53 15.40 24.19
N LEU A 235 -26.03 14.91 23.03
CA LEU A 235 -26.36 15.45 21.71
C LEU A 235 -27.56 14.75 21.06
N GLY A 236 -28.14 13.71 21.69
CA GLY A 236 -29.22 12.92 21.11
C GLY A 236 -28.75 12.13 19.86
N LEU A 237 -27.54 11.59 19.91
CA LEU A 237 -26.93 10.74 18.88
C LEU A 237 -26.99 9.28 19.28
N ASP A 238 -26.79 8.37 18.34
CA ASP A 238 -26.66 6.93 18.65
C ASP A 238 -25.42 6.68 19.52
N GLU A 239 -25.66 6.17 20.74
CA GLU A 239 -24.62 6.01 21.74
C GLU A 239 -23.54 5.01 21.29
N LYS A 240 -23.93 3.89 20.68
CA LYS A 240 -22.99 2.85 20.25
C LYS A 240 -22.12 3.31 19.08
N GLN A 241 -22.73 3.93 18.11
CA GLN A 241 -22.07 4.39 16.88
C GLN A 241 -21.04 5.49 17.19
N VAL A 242 -21.47 6.53 17.92
CA VAL A 242 -20.61 7.68 18.24
C VAL A 242 -19.50 7.28 19.21
N THR A 243 -19.79 6.45 20.20
CA THR A 243 -18.76 5.93 21.12
C THR A 243 -17.66 5.18 20.36
N LYS A 244 -18.03 4.32 19.39
CA LYS A 244 -17.06 3.62 18.54
C LYS A 244 -16.14 4.59 17.78
N LEU A 245 -16.70 5.66 17.21
CA LEU A 245 -15.94 6.67 16.47
C LEU A 245 -14.99 7.45 17.39
N LEU A 246 -15.46 7.86 18.58
CA LEU A 246 -14.65 8.58 19.56
C LEU A 246 -13.50 7.72 20.11
N ILE A 247 -13.74 6.44 20.39
CA ILE A 247 -12.68 5.52 20.81
C ILE A 247 -11.66 5.33 19.68
N ALA A 248 -12.12 5.16 18.43
CA ALA A 248 -11.25 5.01 17.26
C ALA A 248 -10.37 6.24 17.02
N SER A 249 -10.84 7.44 17.40
CA SER A 249 -10.08 8.70 17.24
C SER A 249 -8.90 8.84 18.21
N ARG A 250 -8.83 8.00 19.25
CA ARG A 250 -7.77 8.06 20.29
C ARG A 250 -7.60 9.49 20.83
N GLY A 251 -6.39 10.08 20.74
CA GLY A 251 -6.08 11.42 21.22
C GLY A 251 -6.77 12.58 20.46
N ASN A 252 -7.34 12.31 19.28
CA ASN A 252 -8.02 13.32 18.47
C ASN A 252 -9.51 13.52 18.84
N HIS A 253 -9.98 12.88 19.89
CA HIS A 253 -11.40 12.93 20.30
C HIS A 253 -11.94 14.36 20.53
N ALA A 254 -11.08 15.28 20.99
CA ALA A 254 -11.46 16.67 21.20
C ALA A 254 -11.89 17.37 19.88
N THR A 255 -11.21 17.07 18.78
CA THR A 255 -11.58 17.54 17.44
C THR A 255 -12.95 17.01 17.02
N LEU A 256 -13.18 15.70 17.19
CA LEU A 256 -14.44 15.07 16.81
C LEU A 256 -15.61 15.57 17.67
N THR A 257 -15.42 15.72 18.97
CA THR A 257 -16.47 16.25 19.86
C THR A 257 -16.79 17.70 19.56
N SER A 258 -15.79 18.52 19.24
CA SER A 258 -15.99 19.92 18.82
C SER A 258 -16.76 19.99 17.50
N TYR A 259 -16.38 19.15 16.52
CA TYR A 259 -17.08 19.05 15.25
C TYR A 259 -18.54 18.63 15.43
N LEU A 260 -18.80 17.52 16.12
CA LEU A 260 -20.16 17.02 16.36
C LEU A 260 -21.01 18.05 17.12
N THR A 261 -20.45 18.74 18.12
CA THR A 261 -21.15 19.78 18.87
C THR A 261 -21.58 20.95 17.96
N ALA A 262 -20.71 21.35 17.03
CA ALA A 262 -21.00 22.44 16.10
C ALA A 262 -21.96 22.03 14.96
N ALA A 263 -21.83 20.81 14.46
CA ALA A 263 -22.55 20.32 13.30
C ALA A 263 -23.98 19.82 13.63
N CYS A 264 -24.23 19.28 14.83
CA CYS A 264 -25.50 18.64 15.21
C CYS A 264 -26.61 19.64 15.58
N THR A 265 -27.03 20.48 14.64
CA THR A 265 -28.04 21.54 14.85
C THR A 265 -29.48 21.11 14.55
N SER A 266 -29.69 20.03 13.81
CA SER A 266 -30.97 19.40 13.48
C SER A 266 -30.80 17.89 13.33
N ASP A 267 -31.90 17.15 13.25
CA ASP A 267 -31.80 15.68 13.08
C ASP A 267 -31.17 15.29 11.75
N GLU A 268 -31.42 16.03 10.68
CA GLU A 268 -30.74 15.81 9.38
C GLU A 268 -29.23 16.12 9.48
N ALA A 269 -28.89 17.22 10.16
CA ALA A 269 -27.51 17.62 10.39
C ALA A 269 -26.77 16.58 11.24
N LYS A 270 -27.40 16.02 12.29
CA LYS A 270 -26.85 14.93 13.12
C LYS A 270 -26.50 13.71 12.28
N ALA A 271 -27.47 13.23 11.48
CA ALA A 271 -27.23 12.09 10.60
C ALA A 271 -26.07 12.36 9.63
N GLY A 272 -26.05 13.55 9.04
CA GLY A 272 -24.97 13.95 8.12
C GLY A 272 -23.60 14.09 8.77
N ALA A 273 -23.55 14.61 10.01
CA ALA A 273 -22.30 14.77 10.73
C ALA A 273 -21.67 13.43 11.13
N VAL A 274 -22.49 12.49 11.58
CA VAL A 274 -22.03 11.13 11.93
C VAL A 274 -21.62 10.37 10.65
N ASP A 275 -22.43 10.44 9.58
CA ASP A 275 -22.12 9.82 8.29
C ASP A 275 -20.76 10.26 7.75
N LEU A 276 -20.38 11.53 7.85
CA LEU A 276 -19.06 12.00 7.42
C LEU A 276 -17.93 11.28 8.18
N LEU A 277 -18.05 11.12 9.49
CA LEU A 277 -17.05 10.44 10.31
C LEU A 277 -16.96 8.94 10.00
N GLU A 278 -18.06 8.32 9.57
CA GLU A 278 -18.07 6.91 9.16
C GLU A 278 -17.45 6.66 7.79
N ARG A 279 -17.29 7.70 6.96
CA ARG A 279 -16.70 7.62 5.62
C ARG A 279 -15.19 7.75 5.61
N ILE A 280 -14.61 8.28 6.67
CA ILE A 280 -13.15 8.39 6.79
C ILE A 280 -12.56 7.19 7.53
N SER A 281 -11.28 6.93 7.27
CA SER A 281 -10.59 5.77 7.86
C SER A 281 -10.35 5.94 9.36
N ALA A 282 -10.07 4.83 10.06
CA ALA A 282 -9.66 4.88 11.46
C ALA A 282 -8.38 5.72 11.67
N LYS A 283 -7.48 5.76 10.67
CA LYS A 283 -6.31 6.64 10.68
C LYS A 283 -6.74 8.09 10.62
N ASP A 284 -7.64 8.44 9.72
CA ASP A 284 -8.12 9.83 9.56
C ASP A 284 -8.84 10.33 10.82
N LEU A 285 -9.61 9.47 11.49
CA LEU A 285 -10.22 9.82 12.78
C LEU A 285 -9.19 10.27 13.82
N ARG A 286 -7.96 9.75 13.75
CA ARG A 286 -6.89 10.03 14.71
C ARG A 286 -6.15 11.35 14.45
N ASP A 287 -6.23 11.89 13.24
CA ASP A 287 -5.41 13.06 12.84
C ASP A 287 -6.13 14.12 12.00
N VAL A 288 -7.39 13.91 11.63
CA VAL A 288 -8.17 14.91 10.89
C VAL A 288 -8.36 16.17 11.70
N SER A 289 -8.21 17.34 11.07
CA SER A 289 -8.40 18.62 11.71
C SER A 289 -9.86 19.10 11.65
N LEU A 290 -10.22 20.02 12.54
CA LEU A 290 -11.59 20.55 12.64
C LEU A 290 -12.01 21.32 11.38
N ASP A 291 -11.10 22.06 10.76
CA ASP A 291 -11.36 22.82 9.55
C ASP A 291 -11.67 21.90 8.35
N VAL A 292 -11.01 20.76 8.26
CA VAL A 292 -11.32 19.73 7.26
C VAL A 292 -12.74 19.20 7.45
N LEU A 293 -13.09 18.75 8.66
CA LEU A 293 -14.43 18.24 8.94
C LEU A 293 -15.51 19.29 8.67
N THR A 294 -15.25 20.53 9.10
CA THR A 294 -16.17 21.66 8.92
C THR A 294 -16.35 22.01 7.44
N ASP A 295 -15.28 22.07 6.65
CA ASP A 295 -15.35 22.34 5.22
C ASP A 295 -16.18 21.29 4.49
N HIS A 296 -15.88 20.01 4.73
CA HIS A 296 -16.56 18.92 4.04
C HIS A 296 -18.01 18.73 4.48
N PHE A 297 -18.34 19.06 5.72
CA PHE A 297 -19.72 19.03 6.18
C PHE A 297 -20.55 20.19 5.60
N ASN A 298 -20.04 21.43 5.73
CA ASN A 298 -20.80 22.62 5.37
C ASN A 298 -20.88 22.90 3.86
N ASN A 299 -19.86 22.49 3.10
CA ASN A 299 -19.72 22.81 1.68
C ASN A 299 -20.01 21.63 0.75
N SER A 300 -20.55 20.51 1.25
CA SER A 300 -21.03 19.44 0.39
C SER A 300 -22.39 19.79 -0.22
N ILE A 301 -22.48 19.77 -1.54
CA ILE A 301 -23.66 20.14 -2.30
C ILE A 301 -24.53 18.90 -2.54
N LEU A 302 -25.65 18.80 -1.82
CA LEU A 302 -26.67 17.78 -2.05
C LEU A 302 -27.67 18.26 -3.11
N THR A 303 -27.99 17.40 -4.07
CA THR A 303 -29.00 17.63 -5.11
C THR A 303 -29.83 16.35 -5.28
N GLU A 304 -31.00 16.45 -5.92
CA GLU A 304 -31.75 15.24 -6.26
C GLU A 304 -30.97 14.32 -7.19
N ALA A 305 -30.15 14.87 -8.08
CA ALA A 305 -29.36 14.10 -9.03
C ALA A 305 -28.20 13.30 -8.40
N ASN A 306 -27.67 13.74 -7.23
CA ASN A 306 -26.56 13.06 -6.58
C ASN A 306 -26.94 12.35 -5.27
N LYS A 307 -28.21 12.37 -4.87
CA LYS A 307 -28.69 11.91 -3.56
C LYS A 307 -28.25 10.49 -3.19
N LYS A 308 -28.29 9.58 -4.15
CA LYS A 308 -27.90 8.19 -3.95
C LYS A 308 -26.40 8.02 -3.71
N ASP A 309 -25.59 8.84 -4.37
CA ASP A 309 -24.13 8.77 -4.36
C ASP A 309 -23.49 9.79 -3.43
N PHE A 310 -24.31 10.64 -2.78
CA PHE A 310 -23.88 11.83 -2.05
C PHE A 310 -22.94 11.51 -0.89
N SER A 311 -23.32 10.59 -0.02
CA SER A 311 -22.55 10.27 1.18
C SER A 311 -21.14 9.78 0.81
N GLN A 312 -21.05 8.80 -0.06
CA GLN A 312 -19.80 8.12 -0.39
C GLN A 312 -18.94 8.91 -1.39
N TYR A 313 -19.56 9.56 -2.37
CA TYR A 313 -18.84 10.09 -3.53
C TYR A 313 -18.90 11.61 -3.69
N VAL A 314 -19.56 12.31 -2.77
CA VAL A 314 -19.58 13.78 -2.69
C VAL A 314 -19.13 14.27 -1.32
N ARG A 315 -19.76 13.81 -0.22
CA ARG A 315 -19.45 14.27 1.14
C ARG A 315 -18.09 13.75 1.63
N ASN A 316 -17.77 12.49 1.35
CA ASN A 316 -16.51 11.87 1.77
C ASN A 316 -15.30 12.73 1.38
N PRO A 317 -14.47 13.18 2.35
CA PRO A 317 -13.30 14.00 2.06
C PRO A 317 -12.18 13.23 1.40
N ARG A 318 -12.00 11.94 1.72
CA ARG A 318 -10.91 11.11 1.24
C ARG A 318 -11.16 10.60 -0.17
N VAL A 319 -10.17 10.76 -1.03
CA VAL A 319 -10.20 10.27 -2.42
C VAL A 319 -9.38 9.00 -2.58
N ALA A 320 -8.14 9.00 -2.07
CA ALA A 320 -7.21 7.87 -2.13
C ALA A 320 -6.32 7.84 -0.88
N ASN A 321 -5.01 8.04 -1.02
CA ASN A 321 -4.03 8.00 0.06
C ASN A 321 -3.42 9.37 0.40
N GLU A 322 -4.06 10.46 -0.02
CA GLU A 322 -3.62 11.82 0.26
C GLU A 322 -3.83 12.21 1.74
N MET A 323 -3.12 13.22 2.18
CA MET A 323 -3.52 13.93 3.39
C MET A 323 -4.79 14.73 3.09
N ILE A 324 -5.86 14.48 3.86
CA ILE A 324 -7.13 15.18 3.67
C ILE A 324 -6.98 16.68 3.97
N THR A 325 -7.49 17.52 3.08
CA THR A 325 -7.44 18.97 3.19
C THR A 325 -8.81 19.59 2.99
N PRO A 326 -9.07 20.84 3.48
CA PRO A 326 -10.30 21.55 3.24
C PRO A 326 -10.29 22.10 1.81
N TYR A 327 -10.81 21.35 0.85
CA TYR A 327 -10.77 21.72 -0.56
C TYR A 327 -12.12 22.16 -1.15
N LYS A 328 -13.24 21.91 -0.46
CA LYS A 328 -14.55 22.19 -1.06
C LYS A 328 -14.84 23.69 -1.19
N ALA A 329 -14.72 24.43 -0.12
CA ALA A 329 -14.87 25.88 -0.17
C ALA A 329 -13.86 26.52 -1.13
N PHE A 330 -12.63 26.01 -1.17
CA PHE A 330 -11.60 26.48 -2.08
C PHE A 330 -12.04 26.40 -3.55
N PHE A 331 -12.48 25.22 -4.01
CA PHE A 331 -12.90 25.05 -5.41
C PHE A 331 -14.19 25.80 -5.73
N GLN A 332 -15.13 25.88 -4.79
CA GLN A 332 -16.37 26.66 -4.98
C GLN A 332 -16.11 28.17 -5.12
N GLN A 333 -15.02 28.67 -4.54
CA GLN A 333 -14.59 30.06 -4.72
C GLN A 333 -13.71 30.26 -5.96
N ALA A 334 -12.90 29.28 -6.31
CA ALA A 334 -11.95 29.35 -7.42
C ALA A 334 -12.59 29.15 -8.79
N ILE A 335 -13.72 28.44 -8.87
CA ILE A 335 -14.44 28.13 -10.10
C ILE A 335 -15.64 29.05 -10.22
N SER A 336 -15.85 29.65 -11.40
CA SER A 336 -16.99 30.51 -11.64
C SER A 336 -18.31 29.74 -11.49
N LYS A 337 -19.38 30.43 -11.13
CA LYS A 337 -20.71 29.80 -11.03
C LYS A 337 -21.16 29.22 -12.37
N GLU A 338 -20.83 29.91 -13.45
CA GLU A 338 -21.13 29.49 -14.83
C GLU A 338 -20.40 28.19 -15.18
N ASP A 339 -19.10 28.09 -14.91
CA ASP A 339 -18.33 26.87 -15.14
C ASP A 339 -18.80 25.74 -14.24
N ALA A 340 -19.08 26.03 -12.97
CA ALA A 340 -19.58 25.04 -12.02
C ALA A 340 -20.92 24.44 -12.46
N GLU A 341 -21.82 25.26 -13.02
CA GLU A 341 -23.08 24.80 -13.59
C GLU A 341 -22.86 24.00 -14.87
N ALA A 342 -21.97 24.46 -15.75
CA ALA A 342 -21.61 23.75 -16.97
C ALA A 342 -21.02 22.36 -16.67
N TYR A 343 -20.17 22.25 -15.63
CA TYR A 343 -19.57 20.97 -15.22
C TYR A 343 -20.59 20.02 -14.56
N ARG A 344 -21.54 20.54 -13.78
CA ARG A 344 -22.64 19.72 -13.23
C ARG A 344 -23.55 19.16 -14.31
N ASN A 345 -23.82 19.95 -15.35
CA ASN A 345 -24.65 19.53 -16.50
C ASN A 345 -23.91 18.54 -17.41
N ASP A 346 -22.62 18.73 -17.57
CA ASP A 346 -21.76 17.88 -18.39
C ASP A 346 -20.34 17.74 -17.73
N PRO A 347 -20.14 16.73 -16.90
CA PRO A 347 -18.85 16.52 -16.22
C PRO A 347 -17.66 16.29 -17.15
N TYR A 348 -17.88 15.89 -18.40
CA TYR A 348 -16.80 15.69 -19.36
C TYR A 348 -16.13 17.02 -19.78
N LYS A 349 -16.83 18.15 -19.68
CA LYS A 349 -16.20 19.48 -19.82
C LYS A 349 -15.11 19.73 -18.78
N MET A 350 -15.29 19.18 -17.57
CA MET A 350 -14.26 19.24 -16.54
C MET A 350 -13.05 18.37 -16.88
N VAL A 351 -13.26 17.21 -17.51
CA VAL A 351 -12.16 16.36 -18.02
C VAL A 351 -11.34 17.14 -19.05
N GLU A 352 -12.00 17.77 -20.03
CA GLU A 352 -11.34 18.58 -21.05
C GLU A 352 -10.61 19.79 -20.46
N TRP A 353 -11.20 20.42 -19.45
CA TRP A 353 -10.52 21.50 -18.72
C TRP A 353 -9.23 20.99 -18.04
N VAL A 354 -9.26 19.83 -17.38
CA VAL A 354 -8.09 19.24 -16.73
C VAL A 354 -7.01 18.91 -17.76
N LYS A 355 -7.37 18.28 -18.88
CA LYS A 355 -6.44 17.98 -19.99
C LYS A 355 -5.76 19.23 -20.52
N ALA A 356 -6.51 20.32 -20.67
CA ALA A 356 -6.00 21.58 -21.23
C ALA A 356 -5.16 22.41 -20.23
N ASN A 357 -5.38 22.26 -18.92
CA ASN A 357 -4.83 23.17 -17.91
C ASN A 357 -3.86 22.53 -16.93
N ILE A 358 -3.79 21.20 -16.84
CA ILE A 358 -2.88 20.51 -15.93
C ILE A 358 -1.81 19.77 -16.73
N THR A 359 -0.57 20.24 -16.58
CA THR A 359 0.59 19.59 -17.19
C THR A 359 0.99 18.39 -16.36
N ILE A 360 1.12 17.24 -17.00
CA ILE A 360 1.64 16.03 -16.35
C ILE A 360 3.16 16.01 -16.47
N ASP A 361 3.82 16.09 -15.31
CA ASP A 361 5.27 15.96 -15.21
C ASP A 361 5.61 14.87 -14.18
N PRO A 362 6.09 13.71 -14.62
CA PRO A 362 6.45 12.61 -13.70
C PRO A 362 7.60 12.97 -12.76
N ASN A 363 8.36 14.03 -13.07
CA ASN A 363 9.48 14.49 -12.25
C ASN A 363 9.10 15.54 -11.20
N CYS A 364 7.87 16.08 -11.23
CA CYS A 364 7.45 17.09 -10.26
C CYS A 364 7.27 16.50 -8.84
N ASN A 365 7.03 15.19 -8.74
CA ASN A 365 6.70 14.49 -7.49
C ASN A 365 7.55 13.23 -7.30
N LEU A 366 8.86 13.40 -7.19
CA LEU A 366 9.81 12.29 -7.05
C LEU A 366 9.68 11.49 -5.73
N GLN A 367 8.93 12.00 -4.76
CA GLN A 367 8.67 11.33 -3.49
C GLN A 367 7.36 10.52 -3.51
N SER A 368 6.60 10.59 -4.58
CA SER A 368 5.29 9.94 -4.73
C SER A 368 4.27 10.26 -3.61
N ALA A 369 4.49 11.37 -2.89
CA ALA A 369 3.52 11.89 -1.93
C ALA A 369 2.44 12.67 -2.67
N PRO A 370 1.13 12.38 -2.48
CA PRO A 370 0.08 13.07 -3.21
C PRO A 370 0.14 14.59 -3.03
N ILE A 371 0.10 15.32 -4.14
CA ILE A 371 0.06 16.79 -4.14
C ILE A 371 -1.34 17.24 -3.75
N PHE A 372 -1.45 18.20 -2.84
CA PHE A 372 -2.74 18.73 -2.40
C PHE A 372 -3.55 19.28 -3.58
N PRO A 373 -4.87 19.01 -3.66
CA PRO A 373 -5.72 19.46 -4.76
C PRO A 373 -5.65 20.97 -5.02
N ALA A 374 -5.65 21.79 -3.96
CA ALA A 374 -5.48 23.23 -4.10
C ALA A 374 -4.10 23.64 -4.65
N SER A 375 -3.06 22.86 -4.39
CA SER A 375 -1.72 23.11 -4.93
C SER A 375 -1.66 22.77 -6.42
N VAL A 376 -2.26 21.66 -6.85
CA VAL A 376 -2.39 21.32 -8.28
C VAL A 376 -3.12 22.43 -9.04
N TRP A 377 -4.24 22.94 -8.48
CA TRP A 377 -4.96 24.09 -9.08
C TRP A 377 -4.06 25.31 -9.26
N LYS A 378 -3.25 25.63 -8.25
CA LYS A 378 -2.39 26.84 -8.28
C LYS A 378 -1.18 26.68 -9.21
N THR A 379 -0.54 25.52 -9.19
CA THR A 379 0.70 25.27 -9.94
C THR A 379 0.46 24.82 -11.38
N ARG A 380 -0.70 24.24 -11.67
CA ARG A 380 -1.05 23.64 -12.97
C ARG A 380 -0.13 22.49 -13.38
N VAL A 381 0.56 21.87 -12.42
CA VAL A 381 1.48 20.75 -12.65
C VAL A 381 1.16 19.64 -11.64
N ALA A 382 1.13 18.40 -12.10
CA ALA A 382 0.92 17.23 -11.27
C ALA A 382 1.58 15.97 -11.87
N ASP A 383 1.83 14.97 -11.06
CA ASP A 383 1.95 13.59 -11.52
C ASP A 383 0.54 13.00 -11.79
N VAL A 384 0.49 11.85 -12.44
CA VAL A 384 -0.79 11.20 -12.82
C VAL A 384 -1.68 10.93 -11.60
N HIS A 385 -1.12 10.41 -10.50
CA HIS A 385 -1.88 10.08 -9.31
C HIS A 385 -2.47 11.34 -8.63
N SER A 386 -1.64 12.38 -8.49
CA SER A 386 -2.09 13.66 -7.94
C SER A 386 -3.13 14.36 -8.83
N ARG A 387 -3.03 14.24 -10.18
CA ARG A 387 -4.07 14.70 -11.11
C ARG A 387 -5.40 13.99 -10.86
N ASN A 388 -5.36 12.68 -10.67
CA ASN A 388 -6.56 11.89 -10.43
C ASN A 388 -7.26 12.31 -9.13
N ILE A 389 -6.50 12.47 -8.04
CA ILE A 389 -7.01 12.98 -6.75
C ILE A 389 -7.58 14.39 -6.93
N PHE A 390 -6.87 15.27 -7.63
CA PHE A 390 -7.31 16.62 -7.93
C PHE A 390 -8.65 16.65 -8.67
N PHE A 391 -8.80 15.86 -9.73
CA PHE A 391 -10.05 15.78 -10.49
C PHE A 391 -11.23 15.36 -9.62
N VAL A 392 -11.07 14.29 -8.83
CA VAL A 392 -12.13 13.78 -7.94
C VAL A 392 -12.47 14.80 -6.86
N SER A 393 -11.46 15.48 -6.28
CA SER A 393 -11.69 16.51 -5.27
C SER A 393 -12.46 17.71 -5.84
N MET A 394 -12.10 18.17 -7.04
CA MET A 394 -12.79 19.25 -7.75
C MET A 394 -14.24 18.85 -8.09
N ALA A 395 -14.47 17.63 -8.59
CA ALA A 395 -15.80 17.11 -8.86
C ALA A 395 -16.68 17.10 -7.60
N ARG A 396 -16.17 16.50 -6.52
CA ARG A 396 -16.91 16.45 -5.23
C ARG A 396 -17.22 17.82 -4.66
N ALA A 397 -16.31 18.79 -4.80
CA ALA A 397 -16.54 20.17 -4.38
C ALA A 397 -17.69 20.83 -5.12
N LEU A 398 -17.91 20.46 -6.37
CA LEU A 398 -19.01 20.97 -7.20
C LEU A 398 -20.31 20.15 -7.09
N GLY A 399 -20.34 19.12 -6.23
CA GLY A 399 -21.50 18.25 -6.04
C GLY A 399 -21.60 17.15 -7.12
N ILE A 400 -20.55 16.89 -7.87
CA ILE A 400 -20.47 15.83 -8.88
C ILE A 400 -19.90 14.59 -8.22
N PRO A 401 -20.65 13.46 -8.15
CA PRO A 401 -20.15 12.23 -7.53
C PRO A 401 -19.01 11.63 -8.35
N ALA A 402 -17.87 11.42 -7.70
CA ALA A 402 -16.67 10.87 -8.33
C ALA A 402 -15.82 10.08 -7.33
N ARG A 403 -15.03 9.14 -7.85
CA ARG A 403 -14.07 8.35 -7.07
C ARG A 403 -12.84 7.97 -7.90
N ILE A 404 -11.82 7.53 -7.21
CA ILE A 404 -10.84 6.60 -7.77
C ILE A 404 -11.30 5.22 -7.37
N ASP A 405 -11.46 4.33 -8.34
CA ASP A 405 -11.83 2.94 -8.09
C ASP A 405 -10.70 2.22 -7.36
N GLU A 406 -11.00 1.63 -6.22
CA GLU A 406 -9.99 1.01 -5.35
C GLU A 406 -9.29 -0.17 -6.02
N VAL A 407 -10.03 -0.95 -6.82
CA VAL A 407 -9.50 -2.15 -7.49
C VAL A 407 -8.57 -1.79 -8.65
N THR A 408 -9.02 -0.91 -9.54
CA THR A 408 -8.31 -0.63 -10.80
C THR A 408 -7.45 0.63 -10.78
N GLY A 409 -7.68 1.51 -9.81
CA GLY A 409 -7.07 2.84 -9.74
C GLY A 409 -7.58 3.83 -10.80
N LYS A 410 -8.66 3.49 -11.50
CA LYS A 410 -9.28 4.37 -12.50
C LYS A 410 -10.09 5.47 -11.84
N VAL A 411 -10.08 6.65 -12.44
CA VAL A 411 -11.02 7.71 -12.09
C VAL A 411 -12.40 7.38 -12.64
N GLN A 412 -13.42 7.56 -11.83
CA GLN A 412 -14.80 7.27 -12.20
C GLN A 412 -15.75 8.39 -11.78
N LEU A 413 -16.69 8.73 -12.65
CA LEU A 413 -17.91 9.46 -12.32
C LEU A 413 -18.97 8.47 -11.87
N MET A 414 -19.74 8.85 -10.84
CA MET A 414 -20.80 8.00 -10.29
C MET A 414 -22.17 8.61 -10.60
N LYS A 415 -23.11 7.78 -11.00
CA LYS A 415 -24.51 8.18 -11.20
C LYS A 415 -25.44 7.02 -10.87
N ASP A 416 -26.30 7.24 -9.88
CA ASP A 416 -27.28 6.25 -9.41
C ASP A 416 -26.65 4.91 -8.98
N GLY A 417 -25.39 4.95 -8.47
CA GLY A 417 -24.60 3.79 -8.09
C GLY A 417 -23.84 3.13 -9.23
N ASN A 418 -23.93 3.65 -10.45
CA ASN A 418 -23.19 3.16 -11.61
C ASN A 418 -21.94 3.99 -11.84
N ALA A 419 -20.83 3.34 -12.18
CA ALA A 419 -19.56 3.97 -12.48
C ALA A 419 -19.35 4.13 -13.98
N SER A 420 -18.79 5.27 -14.38
CA SER A 420 -18.30 5.54 -15.73
C SER A 420 -16.84 5.92 -15.64
N ASP A 421 -15.97 5.15 -16.30
CA ASP A 421 -14.52 5.40 -16.30
C ASP A 421 -14.18 6.71 -17.02
N ILE A 422 -13.18 7.40 -16.51
CA ILE A 422 -12.58 8.59 -17.13
C ILE A 422 -11.17 8.24 -17.58
N ASP A 423 -10.92 8.40 -18.85
CA ASP A 423 -9.59 8.33 -19.46
C ASP A 423 -9.16 9.72 -19.94
N PHE A 424 -8.15 10.29 -19.30
CA PHE A 424 -7.63 11.61 -19.65
C PHE A 424 -6.80 11.60 -20.93
N GLU A 425 -6.39 10.45 -21.42
CA GLU A 425 -5.60 10.33 -22.66
C GLU A 425 -6.48 10.07 -23.90
N ALA A 426 -7.70 9.57 -23.67
CA ALA A 426 -8.64 9.28 -24.75
C ALA A 426 -9.21 10.55 -25.39
N THR A 427 -9.43 10.49 -26.70
CA THR A 427 -10.16 11.53 -27.46
C THR A 427 -11.66 11.45 -27.23
N GLU A 428 -12.18 10.24 -27.04
CA GLU A 428 -13.57 9.98 -26.71
C GLU A 428 -13.65 9.03 -25.51
N GLN A 429 -14.56 9.31 -24.59
CA GLN A 429 -14.75 8.47 -23.40
C GLN A 429 -15.55 7.23 -23.79
N VAL A 430 -14.95 6.07 -23.68
CA VAL A 430 -15.57 4.78 -23.98
C VAL A 430 -15.46 3.89 -22.75
N THR A 431 -16.57 3.30 -22.34
CA THR A 431 -16.57 2.27 -21.30
C THR A 431 -15.80 1.05 -21.78
N ALA A 432 -14.79 0.64 -21.03
CA ALA A 432 -14.02 -0.56 -21.36
C ALA A 432 -14.95 -1.78 -21.38
N PRO A 433 -14.88 -2.64 -22.42
CA PRO A 433 -15.63 -3.89 -22.42
C PRO A 433 -15.17 -4.77 -21.26
N THR A 434 -16.09 -5.56 -20.71
CA THR A 434 -15.83 -6.40 -19.56
C THR A 434 -16.17 -7.85 -19.82
N GLY A 435 -15.51 -8.76 -19.11
CA GLY A 435 -15.84 -10.17 -19.01
C GLY A 435 -15.83 -10.60 -17.54
N LYS A 436 -15.95 -11.88 -17.29
CA LYS A 436 -16.03 -12.47 -15.96
C LYS A 436 -14.87 -13.43 -15.71
N LEU A 437 -14.17 -13.28 -14.60
CA LEU A 437 -13.21 -14.26 -14.10
C LEU A 437 -13.86 -15.13 -13.02
N VAL A 438 -13.71 -16.44 -13.13
CA VAL A 438 -14.05 -17.41 -12.08
C VAL A 438 -12.80 -18.20 -11.73
N LEU A 439 -12.42 -18.23 -10.45
CA LEU A 439 -11.33 -19.06 -9.96
C LEU A 439 -11.88 -20.40 -9.45
N ALA A 440 -11.36 -21.49 -10.00
CA ALA A 440 -11.58 -22.84 -9.48
C ALA A 440 -10.46 -23.17 -8.48
N TYR A 441 -10.82 -23.66 -7.30
CA TYR A 441 -9.86 -24.08 -6.28
C TYR A 441 -10.33 -25.37 -5.63
N THR A 442 -9.41 -26.30 -5.49
CA THR A 442 -9.63 -27.52 -4.70
C THR A 442 -8.99 -27.30 -3.33
N PRO A 443 -9.79 -27.21 -2.25
CA PRO A 443 -9.26 -26.98 -0.90
C PRO A 443 -8.23 -28.02 -0.50
N ILE A 444 -7.09 -27.56 0.00
CA ILE A 444 -6.06 -28.40 0.62
C ILE A 444 -6.27 -28.42 2.12
N LYS A 445 -5.68 -29.41 2.82
CA LYS A 445 -5.88 -29.62 4.25
C LYS A 445 -5.51 -28.40 5.10
N SER A 446 -4.44 -27.69 4.71
CA SER A 446 -3.90 -26.53 5.41
C SER A 446 -4.61 -25.22 5.05
N LEU A 447 -5.37 -25.17 3.94
CA LEU A 447 -5.96 -23.95 3.42
C LEU A 447 -7.30 -24.25 2.73
N SER A 448 -8.40 -23.90 3.38
CA SER A 448 -9.75 -24.13 2.84
C SER A 448 -10.27 -22.97 1.99
N ASP A 449 -9.84 -21.75 2.28
CA ASP A 449 -10.30 -20.53 1.61
C ASP A 449 -9.14 -19.54 1.41
N PRO A 450 -8.46 -19.59 0.26
CA PRO A 450 -7.37 -18.66 -0.05
C PRO A 450 -7.83 -17.21 -0.01
N LYS A 451 -7.01 -16.35 0.59
CA LYS A 451 -7.25 -14.90 0.68
C LYS A 451 -6.42 -14.16 -0.35
N TYR A 452 -7.00 -13.12 -0.91
CA TYR A 452 -6.30 -12.16 -1.75
C TYR A 452 -5.13 -11.53 -0.96
N TYR A 453 -4.06 -11.14 -1.57
CA TYR A 453 -2.77 -10.73 -1.01
C TYR A 453 -2.03 -11.83 -0.24
N SER A 454 -2.65 -12.54 0.68
CA SER A 454 -1.96 -13.57 1.47
C SER A 454 -1.52 -14.77 0.63
N HIS A 455 -2.37 -15.17 -0.33
CA HIS A 455 -2.20 -16.43 -1.04
C HIS A 455 -2.18 -16.28 -2.56
N PHE A 456 -2.86 -15.27 -3.08
CA PHE A 456 -2.84 -14.96 -4.51
C PHE A 456 -3.14 -13.48 -4.77
N THR A 457 -2.69 -13.00 -5.93
CA THR A 457 -3.00 -11.68 -6.47
C THR A 457 -3.22 -11.76 -7.97
N ILE A 458 -3.91 -10.78 -8.52
CA ILE A 458 -4.17 -10.66 -9.95
C ILE A 458 -3.67 -9.30 -10.42
N SER A 459 -2.91 -9.30 -11.49
CA SER A 459 -2.39 -8.08 -12.11
C SER A 459 -2.79 -8.03 -13.58
N LYS A 460 -3.10 -6.82 -14.06
CA LYS A 460 -3.29 -6.56 -15.49
C LYS A 460 -1.93 -6.35 -16.15
N ILE A 461 -1.78 -6.85 -17.37
CA ILE A 461 -0.57 -6.62 -18.19
C ILE A 461 -0.91 -5.50 -19.17
N GLU A 462 -0.30 -4.34 -18.95
CA GLU A 462 -0.46 -3.15 -19.80
C GLU A 462 0.92 -2.74 -20.31
N ASP A 463 1.08 -2.62 -21.63
CA ASP A 463 2.35 -2.31 -22.28
C ASP A 463 3.52 -3.18 -21.77
N ALA A 464 3.29 -4.50 -21.72
CA ALA A 464 4.21 -5.51 -21.20
C ALA A 464 4.64 -5.32 -19.73
N ARG A 465 3.91 -4.52 -18.95
CA ARG A 465 4.14 -4.24 -17.53
C ARG A 465 3.00 -4.78 -16.69
N ILE A 466 3.33 -5.21 -15.49
CA ILE A 466 2.39 -5.76 -14.53
C ILE A 466 1.82 -4.62 -13.65
N LYS A 467 0.50 -4.49 -13.59
CA LYS A 467 -0.23 -3.56 -12.72
C LYS A 467 -1.16 -4.34 -11.81
N LEU A 468 -0.86 -4.34 -10.52
CA LEU A 468 -1.66 -5.03 -9.51
C LEU A 468 -3.09 -4.47 -9.44
N LEU A 469 -4.07 -5.37 -9.31
CA LEU A 469 -5.44 -5.02 -8.95
C LEU A 469 -5.62 -5.16 -7.44
N SER A 470 -6.22 -4.16 -6.80
CA SER A 470 -6.35 -4.09 -5.34
C SER A 470 -7.76 -4.50 -4.91
N TYR A 471 -7.98 -5.80 -4.73
CA TYR A 471 -9.24 -6.29 -4.19
C TYR A 471 -9.24 -6.21 -2.67
N ASP A 472 -10.15 -5.38 -2.12
CA ASP A 472 -10.44 -5.27 -0.69
C ASP A 472 -9.19 -5.02 0.20
N GLU A 473 -8.52 -3.90 -0.06
CA GLU A 473 -7.56 -3.32 0.90
C GLU A 473 -8.34 -2.69 2.06
N SER A 474 -8.65 -3.46 3.09
CA SER A 474 -9.04 -2.83 4.34
C SER A 474 -7.78 -2.32 5.08
N ASP A 475 -7.78 -1.06 5.48
CA ASP A 475 -6.69 -0.35 6.17
C ASP A 475 -6.17 -1.03 7.46
N VAL A 476 -6.83 -2.06 7.94
CA VAL A 476 -6.60 -2.64 9.28
C VAL A 476 -6.10 -4.07 9.24
N ASP A 477 -6.25 -4.76 8.14
CA ASP A 477 -5.92 -6.18 8.06
C ASP A 477 -4.93 -6.44 6.92
N MET A 478 -3.66 -6.28 7.22
CA MET A 478 -2.59 -6.67 6.30
C MET A 478 -2.74 -8.17 5.97
N GLY A 479 -3.26 -8.47 4.79
CA GLY A 479 -3.60 -9.81 4.35
C GLY A 479 -5.04 -10.25 4.61
N GLY A 480 -5.93 -9.31 5.00
CA GLY A 480 -7.37 -9.58 5.19
C GLY A 480 -8.20 -9.66 3.93
N GLY A 481 -7.69 -9.25 2.78
CA GLY A 481 -8.36 -9.12 1.48
C GLY A 481 -9.51 -10.09 1.17
N ALA A 482 -10.16 -9.91 0.06
CA ALA A 482 -11.27 -10.76 -0.39
C ALA A 482 -10.86 -12.24 -0.46
N THR A 483 -11.75 -13.14 -0.07
CA THR A 483 -11.45 -14.58 -0.13
C THR A 483 -11.91 -15.19 -1.45
N TRP A 484 -11.29 -16.31 -1.82
CA TRP A 484 -11.72 -17.11 -2.96
C TRP A 484 -13.22 -17.46 -2.87
N ASN A 485 -13.67 -17.97 -1.71
CA ASN A 485 -15.05 -18.43 -1.54
C ASN A 485 -16.07 -17.28 -1.58
N ASN A 486 -15.74 -16.12 -1.03
CA ASN A 486 -16.66 -14.98 -0.99
C ASN A 486 -16.81 -14.27 -2.34
N MET A 487 -15.73 -14.18 -3.12
CA MET A 487 -15.66 -13.34 -4.31
C MET A 487 -15.36 -14.15 -5.58
N PHE A 488 -14.20 -14.75 -5.67
CA PHE A 488 -13.65 -15.26 -6.94
C PHE A 488 -14.28 -16.56 -7.39
N ARG A 489 -14.80 -17.37 -6.48
CA ARG A 489 -15.57 -18.58 -6.79
C ARG A 489 -16.88 -18.25 -7.52
N LYS A 490 -17.55 -17.15 -7.15
CA LYS A 490 -18.79 -16.68 -7.77
C LYS A 490 -18.53 -15.93 -9.07
N GLY A 491 -17.31 -15.47 -9.22
CA GLY A 491 -16.79 -14.71 -10.35
C GLY A 491 -16.89 -13.21 -10.17
N VAL A 492 -15.83 -12.54 -10.64
CA VAL A 492 -15.66 -11.09 -10.62
C VAL A 492 -15.68 -10.53 -12.03
N THR A 493 -16.30 -9.38 -12.19
CA THR A 493 -16.26 -8.64 -13.46
C THR A 493 -14.94 -7.90 -13.58
N MET A 494 -14.29 -8.03 -14.71
CA MET A 494 -13.00 -7.41 -15.00
C MET A 494 -13.02 -6.82 -16.41
N ASP A 495 -12.20 -5.80 -16.65
CA ASP A 495 -12.00 -5.27 -18.00
C ASP A 495 -11.47 -6.36 -18.94
N GLU A 496 -11.85 -6.26 -20.21
CA GLU A 496 -11.18 -7.02 -21.26
C GLU A 496 -9.68 -6.71 -21.27
N GLY A 497 -8.86 -7.75 -21.43
CA GLY A 497 -7.41 -7.59 -21.43
C GLY A 497 -6.65 -8.82 -20.98
N ASN A 498 -5.35 -8.65 -20.80
CA ASN A 498 -4.43 -9.72 -20.45
C ASN A 498 -3.99 -9.58 -18.99
N TYR A 499 -3.87 -10.71 -18.31
CA TYR A 499 -3.65 -10.75 -16.86
C TYR A 499 -2.63 -11.82 -16.48
N VAL A 500 -2.04 -11.63 -15.32
CA VAL A 500 -1.27 -12.65 -14.62
C VAL A 500 -1.78 -12.76 -13.18
N MET A 501 -2.05 -13.99 -12.76
CA MET A 501 -2.29 -14.33 -11.36
C MET A 501 -0.98 -14.86 -10.78
N VAL A 502 -0.61 -14.36 -9.62
CA VAL A 502 0.46 -14.91 -8.78
C VAL A 502 -0.20 -15.64 -7.63
N SER A 503 0.13 -16.90 -7.43
CA SER A 503 -0.19 -17.64 -6.22
C SER A 503 1.07 -18.14 -5.56
N GLY A 504 1.05 -18.36 -4.24
CA GLY A 504 2.24 -18.85 -3.56
C GLY A 504 1.98 -19.33 -2.15
N THR A 505 2.76 -20.34 -1.78
CA THR A 505 2.80 -20.90 -0.42
C THR A 505 4.14 -20.56 0.21
N ARG A 506 4.10 -19.79 1.29
CA ARG A 506 5.30 -19.49 2.07
C ARG A 506 5.55 -20.60 3.07
N LEU A 507 6.79 -21.08 3.10
CA LEU A 507 7.26 -22.13 4.02
C LEU A 507 7.86 -21.48 5.29
N ALA A 508 7.99 -22.26 6.36
CA ALA A 508 8.57 -21.78 7.62
C ALA A 508 10.03 -21.32 7.47
N SER A 509 10.77 -21.87 6.51
CA SER A 509 12.11 -21.40 6.13
C SER A 509 12.13 -19.98 5.56
N GLY A 510 10.97 -19.46 5.15
CA GLY A 510 10.80 -18.22 4.40
C GLY A 510 10.80 -18.43 2.89
N SER A 511 11.13 -19.62 2.40
CA SER A 511 11.04 -19.96 0.98
C SER A 511 9.59 -19.93 0.50
N VAL A 512 9.39 -19.74 -0.81
CA VAL A 512 8.07 -19.67 -1.41
C VAL A 512 7.96 -20.59 -2.60
N LEU A 513 6.88 -21.35 -2.65
CA LEU A 513 6.47 -22.14 -3.82
C LEU A 513 5.47 -21.30 -4.60
N ALA A 514 5.91 -20.56 -5.60
CA ALA A 514 5.11 -19.63 -6.38
C ALA A 514 4.70 -20.20 -7.73
N GLU A 515 3.56 -19.73 -8.24
CA GLU A 515 3.10 -19.94 -9.61
C GLU A 515 2.63 -18.62 -10.22
N LEU A 516 2.97 -18.40 -11.50
CA LEU A 516 2.43 -17.34 -12.34
C LEU A 516 1.52 -17.98 -13.38
N SER A 517 0.23 -17.63 -13.37
CA SER A 517 -0.76 -18.10 -14.33
C SER A 517 -1.21 -16.96 -15.24
N PHE A 518 -0.88 -17.04 -16.53
CA PHE A 518 -1.21 -16.03 -17.53
C PHE A 518 -2.53 -16.37 -18.22
N PHE A 519 -3.41 -15.37 -18.41
CA PHE A 519 -4.71 -15.55 -19.04
C PHE A 519 -5.25 -14.24 -19.61
N SER A 520 -6.35 -14.35 -20.37
CA SER A 520 -7.05 -13.19 -20.92
C SER A 520 -8.52 -13.19 -20.49
N ILE A 521 -9.05 -12.00 -20.31
CA ILE A 521 -10.49 -11.73 -20.14
C ILE A 521 -11.00 -11.18 -21.46
N GLU A 522 -12.03 -11.83 -22.02
CA GLU A 522 -12.67 -11.41 -23.24
C GLU A 522 -14.06 -10.85 -22.95
N LYS A 523 -14.46 -9.86 -23.75
CA LYS A 523 -15.78 -9.22 -23.65
C LYS A 523 -16.91 -10.25 -23.59
N ASP A 524 -17.82 -10.05 -22.64
CA ASP A 524 -19.04 -10.85 -22.44
C ASP A 524 -18.81 -12.35 -22.23
N LYS A 525 -17.54 -12.79 -21.99
CA LYS A 525 -17.21 -14.19 -21.73
C LYS A 525 -16.84 -14.43 -20.26
N THR A 526 -16.98 -15.70 -19.86
CA THR A 526 -16.47 -16.18 -18.57
C THR A 526 -15.18 -16.95 -18.79
N THR A 527 -14.11 -16.49 -18.15
CA THR A 527 -12.81 -17.15 -18.12
C THR A 527 -12.68 -17.93 -16.80
N ASN A 528 -12.40 -19.22 -16.91
CA ASN A 528 -12.16 -20.09 -15.76
C ASN A 528 -10.65 -20.36 -15.63
N ILE A 529 -10.10 -20.11 -14.44
CA ILE A 529 -8.68 -20.29 -14.11
C ILE A 529 -8.58 -21.13 -12.83
N ASP A 530 -7.68 -22.10 -12.82
CA ASP A 530 -7.39 -22.87 -11.64
C ASP A 530 -6.45 -22.06 -10.71
N LEU A 531 -6.87 -21.87 -9.47
CA LEU A 531 -6.02 -21.33 -8.40
C LEU A 531 -5.27 -22.50 -7.78
N ILE A 532 -3.98 -22.58 -8.06
CA ILE A 532 -3.12 -23.65 -7.53
C ILE A 532 -2.36 -23.14 -6.31
N MET A 533 -2.49 -23.86 -5.21
CA MET A 533 -1.67 -23.66 -4.01
C MET A 533 -0.70 -24.85 -3.90
N ARG A 534 0.56 -24.60 -4.21
CA ARG A 534 1.62 -25.63 -4.15
C ARG A 534 1.91 -25.98 -2.69
N GLU A 535 2.10 -27.25 -2.38
CA GLU A 535 2.39 -27.75 -1.03
C GLU A 535 3.79 -28.36 -0.97
N SER A 536 4.46 -28.16 0.18
CA SER A 536 5.66 -28.93 0.53
C SER A 536 5.27 -30.10 1.44
N LYS A 537 5.89 -31.26 1.22
CA LYS A 537 5.74 -32.43 2.10
C LYS A 537 6.73 -32.40 3.28
N ASP A 538 7.79 -31.62 3.14
CA ASP A 538 8.97 -31.66 4.00
C ASP A 538 9.12 -30.40 4.87
N ASP A 539 8.25 -29.38 4.71
CA ASP A 539 8.36 -28.13 5.45
C ASP A 539 7.00 -27.63 5.93
N ILE A 540 7.00 -26.88 7.02
CA ILE A 540 5.81 -26.26 7.59
C ILE A 540 5.41 -25.05 6.71
N GLN A 541 4.11 -24.92 6.46
CA GLN A 541 3.56 -23.84 5.65
C GLN A 541 3.03 -22.71 6.53
N VAL A 542 3.21 -21.47 6.05
CA VAL A 542 2.55 -20.30 6.63
C VAL A 542 1.15 -20.18 6.02
N ILE A 543 0.12 -20.30 6.85
CA ILE A 543 -1.27 -20.33 6.40
C ILE A 543 -2.00 -18.97 6.51
N GLY A 544 -1.32 -17.94 7.01
CA GLY A 544 -1.87 -16.58 7.12
C GLY A 544 -1.11 -15.73 8.11
N ASN A 545 -1.59 -14.50 8.28
CA ASN A 545 -1.06 -13.51 9.19
C ASN A 545 -2.04 -13.26 10.34
N PHE A 546 -1.51 -12.93 11.50
CA PHE A 546 -2.27 -12.57 12.69
C PHE A 546 -1.98 -11.11 13.07
N ASN A 547 -3.03 -10.33 13.30
CA ASN A 547 -2.86 -8.96 13.78
C ASN A 547 -2.59 -8.98 15.30
N SER A 548 -1.36 -8.71 15.69
CA SER A 548 -0.94 -8.67 17.08
C SER A 548 -1.57 -7.53 17.90
N GLU A 549 -2.14 -6.52 17.25
CA GLU A 549 -2.94 -5.46 17.92
C GLU A 549 -4.37 -5.90 18.23
N SER A 550 -4.79 -7.11 17.82
CA SER A 550 -6.09 -7.68 18.21
C SER A 550 -6.26 -7.73 19.71
N LEU A 551 -7.40 -7.25 20.18
CA LEU A 551 -7.70 -7.15 21.61
C LEU A 551 -8.30 -8.45 22.14
N TYR A 552 -7.92 -8.82 23.35
CA TYR A 552 -8.57 -9.87 24.13
C TYR A 552 -8.83 -9.38 25.56
N LYS A 553 -9.81 -9.98 26.22
CA LYS A 553 -10.11 -9.69 27.62
C LYS A 553 -9.39 -10.69 28.52
N PRO A 554 -8.52 -10.24 29.44
CA PRO A 554 -7.85 -11.13 30.40
C PRO A 554 -8.86 -11.90 31.26
N LEU A 555 -8.54 -13.15 31.58
CA LEU A 555 -9.40 -14.00 32.44
C LEU A 555 -9.56 -13.43 33.85
N GLU A 556 -8.54 -12.79 34.36
CA GLU A 556 -8.51 -12.14 35.66
C GLU A 556 -9.37 -10.86 35.72
N GLY A 557 -9.98 -10.49 34.60
CA GLY A 557 -10.73 -9.25 34.45
C GLY A 557 -9.87 -8.08 34.06
N GLY A 558 -10.47 -6.92 33.91
CA GLY A 558 -9.81 -5.69 33.44
C GLY A 558 -10.25 -5.27 32.03
N ASP A 559 -9.64 -4.21 31.51
CA ASP A 559 -9.91 -3.73 30.16
C ASP A 559 -9.30 -4.65 29.10
N PRO A 560 -9.87 -4.68 27.87
CA PRO A 560 -9.27 -5.41 26.77
C PRO A 560 -7.86 -4.91 26.46
N VAL A 561 -6.92 -5.84 26.30
CA VAL A 561 -5.51 -5.56 25.99
C VAL A 561 -5.12 -6.19 24.65
N SER A 562 -4.14 -5.62 23.95
CA SER A 562 -3.67 -6.22 22.72
C SER A 562 -2.71 -7.38 23.00
N VAL A 563 -2.68 -8.35 22.08
CA VAL A 563 -1.70 -9.44 22.13
C VAL A 563 -0.29 -8.86 22.16
N LEU A 564 -0.02 -7.84 21.31
CA LEU A 564 1.27 -7.17 21.26
C LEU A 564 1.68 -6.56 22.60
N SER A 565 0.75 -5.95 23.34
CA SER A 565 1.06 -5.33 24.64
C SER A 565 1.41 -6.35 25.72
N THR A 566 0.96 -7.59 25.61
CA THR A 566 1.23 -8.66 26.57
C THR A 566 2.40 -9.55 26.20
N THR A 567 2.63 -9.80 24.90
CA THR A 567 3.70 -10.67 24.42
C THR A 567 4.96 -9.91 24.04
N GLY A 568 4.86 -8.60 23.79
CA GLY A 568 5.93 -7.84 23.16
C GLY A 568 6.15 -8.26 21.70
N ARG A 569 7.26 -7.79 21.11
CA ARG A 569 7.70 -8.20 19.78
C ARG A 569 8.60 -9.43 19.90
N GLY A 570 8.37 -10.42 19.06
CA GLY A 570 9.12 -11.67 19.04
C GLY A 570 8.26 -12.88 18.68
N TYR A 571 8.75 -14.07 18.99
CA TYR A 571 8.02 -15.32 18.73
C TYR A 571 7.11 -15.64 19.94
N TYR A 572 5.86 -15.96 19.67
CA TYR A 572 4.91 -16.41 20.68
C TYR A 572 3.95 -17.46 20.09
N ILE A 573 3.33 -18.21 20.95
CA ILE A 573 2.35 -19.23 20.57
C ILE A 573 0.98 -18.75 21.03
N ILE A 574 0.02 -18.69 20.12
CA ILE A 574 -1.39 -18.47 20.43
C ILE A 574 -2.12 -19.80 20.31
N ALA A 575 -2.78 -20.21 21.39
CA ALA A 575 -3.67 -21.38 21.39
C ALA A 575 -5.12 -20.91 21.64
N VAL A 576 -6.02 -21.24 20.72
CA VAL A 576 -7.46 -21.01 20.89
C VAL A 576 -8.09 -22.34 21.29
N LEU A 577 -8.57 -22.43 22.52
CA LEU A 577 -9.20 -23.62 23.05
C LEU A 577 -10.70 -23.40 23.09
N GLY A 578 -11.46 -24.31 22.48
CA GLY A 578 -12.91 -24.36 22.66
C GLY A 578 -13.26 -24.86 24.04
N VAL A 579 -14.26 -24.25 24.69
CA VAL A 579 -14.89 -24.81 25.87
C VAL A 579 -15.86 -25.88 25.36
N GLY A 580 -15.54 -27.16 25.61
CA GLY A 580 -16.36 -28.33 25.24
C GLY A 580 -17.67 -28.43 26.02
#